data_d5320cb7685eb56fda11dac9e02c76ba
#
_entry.id   d5320cb7685eb56fda11dac9e02c76ba
#
_cell.length_a   1.000
_cell.length_b   1.000
_cell.length_c   1.000
_cell.angle_alpha   90.00
_cell.angle_beta   90.00
_cell.angle_gamma   90.00
#
_symmetry.space_group_name_H-M   'P 1'
#
loop_
_entity.id
_entity.type
_entity.pdbx_description
1 polymer ?
#
loop_
_entity_poly.entity_id
_entity_poly.type
_entity_poly.pdbx_seq_one_letter_code
_entity_poly.pdbx_strand_id
1 'polypeptide(L)'
;MLQVEIITNSALMLGSGTGRGSFIDSDIVFDEYGLPLFPGRRFKGLLRESAEEVIEMLTKCGSNSFFAEDILEIVFGTSTSMAGIRVNDLYLTDSQNTGYETLVQWLRYIRQEYPQLINKDAVINALTHVRQQTAISEEGFAKENSLRTMRVLKSGNKFVGVIEVLREERRAEIEALLALACSNLRKVGSGRNRGWGEIECHLYNNDGTNLNKQVIEKLKDYQNHKTLFFEKNSENKNRNIFDLNLELSGQSTEPAVLKYRITNLAPLLFTSPDGDEKMVCTLSYIPGAALHGYYANRLNREGKLDSNSAHKNKLFRRWFLEGKLRFTNAYPVCKTCNHPLYPTPLFFYTDKQEIRPYNLLEDFEEDKEIREDADKTVGGYCAIIGNELHKHEP
;
A
#
# COMPACT_ATOMS: atom_id res chain seq x y z
N MET A 1 -15.90 1.27 -1.80
CA MET A 1 -14.78 1.57 -0.88
C MET A 1 -15.35 1.79 0.51
N LEU A 2 -14.59 1.54 1.57
CA LEU A 2 -15.00 1.81 2.95
C LEU A 2 -14.00 2.82 3.52
N GLN A 3 -14.49 3.76 4.31
CA GLN A 3 -13.63 4.69 5.04
C GLN A 3 -13.44 4.21 6.47
N VAL A 4 -12.21 4.16 6.93
CA VAL A 4 -11.89 3.86 8.34
C VAL A 4 -11.35 5.11 9.01
N GLU A 5 -11.79 5.31 10.24
CA GLU A 5 -11.40 6.43 11.10
C GLU A 5 -10.88 5.89 12.43
N ILE A 6 -9.72 6.38 12.86
CA ILE A 6 -9.11 6.05 14.15
C ILE A 6 -8.90 7.35 14.92
N ILE A 7 -9.42 7.38 16.16
CA ILE A 7 -9.21 8.49 17.09
C ILE A 7 -8.34 7.98 18.24
N THR A 8 -7.25 8.69 18.54
CA THR A 8 -6.33 8.30 19.62
C THR A 8 -6.75 8.93 20.94
N ASN A 9 -7.16 8.12 21.91
CA ASN A 9 -7.60 8.57 23.24
C ASN A 9 -6.44 8.63 24.25
N SER A 10 -5.35 7.93 23.99
CA SER A 10 -4.12 7.98 24.78
C SER A 10 -2.88 8.12 23.90
N ALA A 11 -1.72 8.32 24.53
CA ALA A 11 -0.45 8.37 23.82
C ALA A 11 -0.24 7.08 23.01
N LEU A 12 0.20 7.22 21.75
CA LEU A 12 0.32 6.10 20.81
C LEU A 12 1.74 5.95 20.28
N MET A 13 2.26 4.72 20.31
CA MET A 13 3.53 4.36 19.71
C MET A 13 3.35 3.37 18.55
N LEU A 14 3.38 3.89 17.35
CA LEU A 14 3.41 3.13 16.10
C LEU A 14 4.88 3.00 15.65
N GLY A 15 5.65 2.15 16.34
CA GLY A 15 7.10 2.05 16.13
C GLY A 15 7.48 1.86 14.66
N SER A 16 8.47 2.60 14.17
CA SER A 16 9.01 2.43 12.81
C SER A 16 9.85 1.16 12.63
N GLY A 17 10.30 0.58 13.76
CA GLY A 17 11.29 -0.49 13.80
C GLY A 17 12.73 0.04 13.83
N THR A 18 12.90 1.35 13.75
CA THR A 18 14.22 2.03 13.79
C THR A 18 14.22 3.10 14.86
N GLY A 19 15.39 3.42 15.39
CA GLY A 19 15.65 4.59 16.23
C GLY A 19 16.06 5.81 15.39
N ARG A 20 16.24 6.94 16.04
CA ARG A 20 16.75 8.16 15.42
C ARG A 20 18.01 8.65 16.11
N GLY A 21 19.13 8.38 15.47
CA GLY A 21 20.45 8.71 16.03
C GLY A 21 20.71 8.05 17.37
N SER A 22 21.50 8.69 18.24
CA SER A 22 21.80 8.22 19.60
C SER A 22 20.78 8.63 20.66
N PHE A 23 19.73 9.40 20.28
CA PHE A 23 18.82 10.03 21.25
C PHE A 23 17.46 9.33 21.37
N ILE A 24 17.04 8.57 20.36
CA ILE A 24 15.75 7.89 20.35
C ILE A 24 15.96 6.45 19.93
N ASP A 25 15.74 5.53 20.87
CA ASP A 25 15.90 4.08 20.63
C ASP A 25 14.76 3.54 19.77
N SER A 26 13.58 4.13 19.89
CA SER A 26 12.41 3.72 19.10
C SER A 26 11.60 4.94 18.67
N ASP A 27 11.49 5.11 17.35
CA ASP A 27 10.73 6.20 16.73
C ASP A 27 9.43 5.70 16.11
N ILE A 28 8.48 6.60 15.86
CA ILE A 28 7.23 6.31 15.14
C ILE A 28 7.40 6.53 13.64
N VAL A 29 6.42 6.08 12.85
CA VAL A 29 6.43 6.26 11.40
C VAL A 29 5.93 7.65 11.05
N PHE A 30 6.68 8.36 10.20
CA PHE A 30 6.32 9.67 9.65
C PHE A 30 6.39 9.66 8.14
N ASP A 31 5.62 10.54 7.54
CA ASP A 31 5.74 10.88 6.12
C ASP A 31 6.89 11.85 5.83
N GLU A 32 6.98 12.29 4.57
CA GLU A 32 8.00 13.27 4.13
C GLU A 32 7.82 14.64 4.79
N TYR A 33 6.62 14.99 5.24
CA TYR A 33 6.31 16.28 5.90
C TYR A 33 6.51 16.24 7.41
N GLY A 34 6.75 15.09 8.00
CA GLY A 34 6.86 14.91 9.45
C GLY A 34 5.51 14.66 10.13
N LEU A 35 4.47 14.40 9.35
CA LEU A 35 3.18 13.97 9.88
C LEU A 35 3.22 12.47 10.23
N PRO A 36 2.65 12.06 11.36
CA PRO A 36 2.58 10.66 11.73
C PRO A 36 1.70 9.88 10.76
N LEU A 37 2.14 8.68 10.42
CA LEU A 37 1.49 7.77 9.50
C LEU A 37 1.13 6.48 10.22
N PHE A 38 -0.09 5.97 10.00
CA PHE A 38 -0.48 4.64 10.45
C PHE A 38 -0.40 3.66 9.26
N PRO A 39 0.63 2.79 9.19
CA PRO A 39 0.82 1.93 8.04
C PRO A 39 -0.33 0.94 7.87
N GLY A 40 -0.93 0.90 6.67
CA GLY A 40 -2.07 0.04 6.36
C GLY A 40 -1.78 -1.45 6.55
N ARG A 41 -0.55 -1.89 6.30
CA ARG A 41 -0.12 -3.28 6.56
C ARG A 41 -0.24 -3.64 8.05
N ARG A 42 0.14 -2.73 8.95
CA ARG A 42 0.01 -2.95 10.40
C ARG A 42 -1.44 -2.90 10.83
N PHE A 43 -2.17 -1.94 10.32
CA PHE A 43 -3.59 -1.82 10.61
C PHE A 43 -4.35 -3.07 10.16
N LYS A 44 -4.06 -3.59 8.97
CA LYS A 44 -4.61 -4.86 8.50
C LYS A 44 -4.32 -6.03 9.45
N GLY A 45 -3.09 -6.11 9.98
CA GLY A 45 -2.72 -7.13 10.98
C GLY A 45 -3.53 -7.03 12.28
N LEU A 46 -3.71 -5.80 12.78
CA LEU A 46 -4.53 -5.54 13.97
C LEU A 46 -6.01 -5.84 13.77
N LEU A 47 -6.54 -5.51 12.58
CA LEU A 47 -7.91 -5.87 12.21
C LEU A 47 -8.10 -7.38 12.14
N ARG A 48 -7.10 -8.12 11.65
CA ARG A 48 -7.14 -9.58 11.64
C ARG A 48 -7.16 -10.15 13.04
N GLU A 49 -6.24 -9.72 13.92
CA GLU A 49 -6.21 -10.11 15.34
C GLU A 49 -7.58 -9.86 16.00
N SER A 50 -8.13 -8.66 15.81
CA SER A 50 -9.42 -8.28 16.35
C SER A 50 -10.60 -9.08 15.76
N ALA A 51 -10.55 -9.43 14.48
CA ALA A 51 -11.57 -10.24 13.80
C ALA A 51 -11.53 -11.70 14.31
N GLU A 52 -10.34 -12.25 14.55
CA GLU A 52 -10.16 -13.58 15.16
C GLU A 52 -10.79 -13.62 16.57
N GLU A 53 -10.56 -12.60 17.41
CA GLU A 53 -11.19 -12.46 18.72
C GLU A 53 -12.72 -12.39 18.62
N VAL A 54 -13.26 -11.61 17.68
CA VAL A 54 -14.70 -11.48 17.45
C VAL A 54 -15.33 -12.83 17.08
N ILE A 55 -14.71 -13.56 16.16
CA ILE A 55 -15.22 -14.89 15.77
C ILE A 55 -15.18 -15.87 16.94
N GLU A 56 -14.10 -15.85 17.73
CA GLU A 56 -13.99 -16.68 18.92
C GLU A 56 -15.09 -16.34 19.94
N MET A 57 -15.37 -15.06 20.18
CA MET A 57 -16.45 -14.62 21.06
C MET A 57 -17.82 -15.08 20.56
N LEU A 58 -18.11 -14.92 19.26
CA LEU A 58 -19.37 -15.36 18.65
C LEU A 58 -19.53 -16.88 18.74
N THR A 59 -18.47 -17.64 18.53
CA THR A 59 -18.45 -19.11 18.65
C THR A 59 -18.78 -19.54 20.09
N LYS A 60 -18.16 -18.94 21.08
CA LYS A 60 -18.42 -19.21 22.51
C LYS A 60 -19.84 -18.84 22.92
N CYS A 61 -20.45 -17.84 22.29
CA CYS A 61 -21.84 -17.46 22.51
C CYS A 61 -22.85 -18.33 21.75
N GLY A 62 -22.42 -19.38 21.06
CA GLY A 62 -23.30 -20.28 20.29
C GLY A 62 -23.80 -19.70 18.98
N SER A 63 -23.13 -18.67 18.45
CA SER A 63 -23.45 -18.00 17.19
C SER A 63 -22.52 -18.44 16.04
N ASN A 64 -22.19 -19.72 15.96
CA ASN A 64 -21.22 -20.28 15.02
C ASN A 64 -21.61 -20.12 13.54
N SER A 65 -22.90 -19.90 13.27
CA SER A 65 -23.45 -19.74 11.91
C SER A 65 -23.55 -18.28 11.46
N PHE A 66 -23.04 -17.32 12.26
CA PHE A 66 -23.11 -15.91 11.90
C PHE A 66 -22.20 -15.60 10.71
N PHE A 67 -21.00 -16.15 10.70
CA PHE A 67 -20.05 -16.07 9.57
C PHE A 67 -19.74 -17.46 9.03
N ALA A 68 -19.32 -17.53 7.77
CA ALA A 68 -18.79 -18.76 7.21
C ALA A 68 -17.41 -19.09 7.82
N GLU A 69 -17.08 -20.38 7.91
CA GLU A 69 -15.83 -20.89 8.51
C GLU A 69 -14.56 -20.31 7.86
N ASP A 70 -14.61 -20.01 6.56
CA ASP A 70 -13.50 -19.53 5.75
C ASP A 70 -13.38 -17.98 5.70
N ILE A 71 -14.23 -17.25 6.44
CA ILE A 71 -14.33 -15.78 6.29
C ILE A 71 -13.02 -15.07 6.59
N LEU A 72 -12.25 -15.50 7.59
CA LEU A 72 -10.95 -14.89 7.91
C LEU A 72 -9.95 -15.03 6.77
N GLU A 73 -9.90 -16.21 6.17
CA GLU A 73 -9.01 -16.46 5.03
C GLU A 73 -9.44 -15.65 3.80
N ILE A 74 -10.72 -15.52 3.58
CA ILE A 74 -11.27 -14.72 2.51
C ILE A 74 -10.95 -13.24 2.70
N VAL A 75 -11.15 -12.71 3.89
CA VAL A 75 -10.93 -11.28 4.16
C VAL A 75 -9.44 -10.95 4.18
N PHE A 76 -8.65 -11.65 4.96
CA PHE A 76 -7.25 -11.29 5.21
C PHE A 76 -6.23 -12.01 4.34
N GLY A 77 -6.64 -13.09 3.69
CA GLY A 77 -5.77 -13.93 2.87
C GLY A 77 -4.91 -14.90 3.68
N THR A 78 -4.26 -15.79 2.97
CA THR A 78 -3.28 -16.76 3.48
C THR A 78 -1.98 -16.63 2.71
N SER A 79 -0.98 -17.47 3.01
CA SER A 79 0.25 -17.56 2.21
C SER A 79 0.00 -17.96 0.75
N THR A 80 -1.12 -18.66 0.50
CA THR A 80 -1.48 -19.21 -0.81
C THR A 80 -2.66 -18.49 -1.47
N SER A 81 -3.46 -17.73 -0.71
CA SER A 81 -4.63 -17.00 -1.23
C SER A 81 -4.54 -15.51 -0.97
N MET A 82 -5.00 -14.71 -1.96
CA MET A 82 -5.08 -13.24 -1.77
C MET A 82 -6.21 -12.87 -0.83
N ALA A 83 -5.95 -11.81 -0.07
CA ALA A 83 -6.95 -11.15 0.73
C ALA A 83 -8.09 -10.59 -0.12
N GLY A 84 -9.31 -10.66 0.41
CA GLY A 84 -10.50 -10.01 -0.14
C GLY A 84 -10.57 -8.51 0.13
N ILE A 85 -9.62 -7.96 0.89
CA ILE A 85 -9.52 -6.53 1.18
C ILE A 85 -8.13 -5.99 0.88
N ARG A 86 -8.09 -4.72 0.50
CA ARG A 86 -6.87 -3.90 0.46
C ARG A 86 -7.02 -2.76 1.46
N VAL A 87 -6.02 -2.57 2.30
CA VAL A 87 -5.98 -1.52 3.31
C VAL A 87 -4.87 -0.56 2.96
N ASN A 88 -5.22 0.68 2.70
CA ASN A 88 -4.25 1.74 2.45
C ASN A 88 -3.69 2.28 3.76
N ASP A 89 -2.60 3.04 3.69
CA ASP A 89 -2.10 3.76 4.86
C ASP A 89 -3.16 4.76 5.34
N LEU A 90 -3.20 4.97 6.67
CA LEU A 90 -4.10 5.94 7.27
C LEU A 90 -3.30 7.20 7.59
N TYR A 91 -3.82 8.32 7.13
CA TYR A 91 -3.19 9.61 7.23
C TYR A 91 -3.85 10.48 8.29
N LEU A 92 -3.03 11.31 8.91
CA LEU A 92 -3.51 12.30 9.87
C LEU A 92 -4.49 13.26 9.18
N THR A 93 -5.60 13.55 9.84
CA THR A 93 -6.54 14.59 9.43
C THR A 93 -6.73 15.57 10.59
N ASP A 94 -7.17 16.76 10.28
CA ASP A 94 -7.51 17.75 11.29
C ASP A 94 -8.89 17.48 11.93
N SER A 95 -9.22 18.23 12.97
CA SER A 95 -10.50 18.12 13.68
C SER A 95 -11.70 18.50 12.80
N GLN A 96 -11.48 19.23 11.71
CA GLN A 96 -12.52 19.66 10.78
C GLN A 96 -12.71 18.69 9.61
N ASN A 97 -11.96 17.59 9.56
CA ASN A 97 -11.95 16.61 8.46
C ASN A 97 -11.59 17.21 7.10
N THR A 98 -10.75 18.25 7.07
CA THR A 98 -10.34 18.87 5.81
C THR A 98 -9.48 17.93 4.95
N GLY A 99 -9.05 16.79 5.51
CA GLY A 99 -8.29 15.76 4.82
C GLY A 99 -6.78 16.02 4.81
N TYR A 100 -6.03 14.92 4.62
CA TYR A 100 -4.57 14.93 4.58
C TYR A 100 -4.01 15.85 3.49
N GLU A 101 -4.60 15.85 2.31
CA GLU A 101 -4.17 16.67 1.16
C GLU A 101 -4.16 18.19 1.50
N THR A 102 -5.22 18.65 2.15
CA THR A 102 -5.34 20.04 2.57
C THR A 102 -4.30 20.39 3.63
N LEU A 103 -4.08 19.49 4.60
CA LEU A 103 -3.05 19.68 5.63
C LEU A 103 -1.65 19.77 5.00
N VAL A 104 -1.35 18.95 4.01
CA VAL A 104 -0.08 18.97 3.28
C VAL A 104 0.07 20.28 2.48
N GLN A 105 -0.99 20.75 1.79
CA GLN A 105 -0.96 22.02 1.08
C GLN A 105 -0.67 23.19 2.02
N TRP A 106 -1.30 23.21 3.19
CA TRP A 106 -1.04 24.18 4.25
C TRP A 106 0.42 24.14 4.73
N LEU A 107 0.94 22.96 5.00
CA LEU A 107 2.34 22.80 5.42
C LEU A 107 3.32 23.27 4.35
N ARG A 108 3.05 23.00 3.08
CA ARG A 108 3.87 23.50 1.96
C ARG A 108 3.87 25.02 1.91
N TYR A 109 2.69 25.63 1.98
CA TYR A 109 2.54 27.07 1.96
C TYR A 109 3.30 27.73 3.13
N ILE A 110 3.06 27.28 4.37
CA ILE A 110 3.70 27.85 5.55
C ILE A 110 5.24 27.67 5.52
N ARG A 111 5.73 26.53 5.00
CA ARG A 111 7.18 26.32 4.84
C ARG A 111 7.83 27.26 3.85
N GLN A 112 7.12 27.66 2.80
CA GLN A 112 7.61 28.66 1.86
C GLN A 112 7.71 30.04 2.50
N GLU A 113 6.71 30.43 3.29
CA GLU A 113 6.67 31.73 3.97
C GLU A 113 7.61 31.78 5.19
N TYR A 114 7.73 30.67 5.93
CA TYR A 114 8.47 30.62 7.20
C TYR A 114 9.40 29.40 7.28
N PRO A 115 10.40 29.25 6.40
CA PRO A 115 11.24 28.03 6.31
C PRO A 115 12.06 27.74 7.56
N GLN A 116 12.40 28.77 8.35
CA GLN A 116 13.16 28.62 9.57
C GLN A 116 12.32 28.15 10.76
N LEU A 117 11.00 28.44 10.77
CA LEU A 117 10.11 28.14 11.87
C LEU A 117 9.41 26.77 11.68
N ILE A 118 9.03 26.45 10.44
CA ILE A 118 8.24 25.25 10.12
C ILE A 118 9.09 24.28 9.27
N ASN A 119 9.98 23.57 9.91
CA ASN A 119 10.70 22.44 9.32
C ASN A 119 10.07 21.10 9.74
N LYS A 120 10.56 20.00 9.17
CA LYS A 120 10.08 18.64 9.48
C LYS A 120 10.12 18.32 10.97
N ASP A 121 11.19 18.73 11.65
CA ASP A 121 11.38 18.45 13.07
C ASP A 121 10.41 19.26 13.96
N ALA A 122 10.08 20.49 13.57
CA ALA A 122 9.08 21.28 14.25
C ALA A 122 7.69 20.62 14.20
N VAL A 123 7.30 20.08 13.03
CA VAL A 123 6.04 19.33 12.87
C VAL A 123 6.03 18.07 13.74
N ILE A 124 7.11 17.29 13.70
CA ILE A 124 7.27 16.10 14.53
C ILE A 124 7.13 16.45 16.01
N ASN A 125 7.82 17.46 16.50
CA ASN A 125 7.80 17.85 17.90
C ASN A 125 6.43 18.42 18.34
N ALA A 126 5.71 19.09 17.44
CA ALA A 126 4.37 19.58 17.73
C ALA A 126 3.38 18.44 18.02
N LEU A 127 3.48 17.32 17.29
CA LEU A 127 2.55 16.19 17.37
C LEU A 127 3.01 15.10 18.34
N THR A 128 4.28 15.08 18.75
CA THR A 128 4.86 14.02 19.56
C THR A 128 5.48 14.54 20.84
N HIS A 129 5.81 13.62 21.73
CA HIS A 129 6.72 13.86 22.85
C HIS A 129 7.64 12.64 23.06
N VAL A 130 8.79 12.89 23.67
CA VAL A 130 9.75 11.84 24.00
C VAL A 130 9.48 11.35 25.41
N ARG A 131 9.45 10.03 25.58
CA ARG A 131 9.33 9.38 26.89
C ARG A 131 10.51 8.47 27.14
N GLN A 132 10.96 8.47 28.38
CA GLN A 132 12.00 7.57 28.87
C GLN A 132 11.40 6.51 29.77
N GLN A 133 11.87 5.28 29.63
CA GLN A 133 11.47 4.14 30.44
C GLN A 133 12.71 3.36 30.84
N THR A 134 12.68 2.82 32.07
CA THR A 134 13.71 1.92 32.57
C THR A 134 13.05 0.66 33.15
N ALA A 135 13.74 -0.46 33.11
CA ALA A 135 13.31 -1.65 33.83
C ALA A 135 13.68 -1.51 35.31
N ILE A 136 12.79 -1.96 36.19
CA ILE A 136 13.00 -1.98 37.64
C ILE A 136 13.40 -3.40 38.03
N SER A 137 14.42 -3.54 38.90
CA SER A 137 14.81 -4.81 39.52
C SER A 137 13.77 -5.27 40.57
N GLU A 138 13.88 -6.50 41.04
CA GLU A 138 13.02 -7.03 42.11
C GLU A 138 13.17 -6.26 43.42
N GLU A 139 14.33 -5.63 43.61
CA GLU A 139 14.66 -4.80 44.80
C GLU A 139 14.17 -3.34 44.64
N GLY A 140 13.51 -2.98 43.53
CA GLY A 140 12.93 -1.66 43.29
C GLY A 140 13.87 -0.62 42.68
N PHE A 141 15.11 -0.99 42.29
CA PHE A 141 16.08 -0.10 41.67
C PHE A 141 16.04 -0.19 40.12
N ALA A 142 16.45 0.89 39.48
CA ALA A 142 16.60 0.89 38.02
C ALA A 142 17.71 -0.10 37.60
N LYS A 143 17.41 -0.99 36.64
CA LYS A 143 18.42 -1.90 36.08
C LYS A 143 19.40 -1.11 35.21
N GLU A 144 20.69 -1.41 35.35
CA GLU A 144 21.73 -0.84 34.49
C GLU A 144 21.45 -1.15 33.01
N ASN A 145 21.77 -0.23 32.14
CA ASN A 145 21.59 -0.30 30.66
C ASN A 145 20.15 -0.60 30.21
N SER A 146 19.15 -0.31 31.04
CA SER A 146 17.74 -0.54 30.70
C SER A 146 16.98 0.72 30.30
N LEU A 147 17.61 1.88 30.34
CA LEU A 147 17.00 3.14 29.91
C LEU A 147 16.70 3.08 28.40
N ARG A 148 15.45 3.32 28.04
CA ARG A 148 14.99 3.39 26.66
C ARG A 148 14.23 4.68 26.42
N THR A 149 14.62 5.37 25.40
CA THR A 149 14.00 6.63 24.97
C THR A 149 13.13 6.37 23.77
N MET A 150 11.86 6.70 23.88
CA MET A 150 10.85 6.43 22.84
C MET A 150 10.09 7.70 22.49
N ARG A 151 9.85 7.89 21.22
CA ARG A 151 8.92 8.93 20.75
C ARG A 151 7.52 8.37 20.67
N VAL A 152 6.56 9.11 21.20
CA VAL A 152 5.15 8.75 21.20
C VAL A 152 4.29 9.88 20.64
N LEU A 153 3.27 9.52 19.90
CA LEU A 153 2.26 10.44 19.41
C LEU A 153 1.39 10.92 20.59
N LYS A 154 1.05 12.17 20.60
CA LYS A 154 0.08 12.74 21.57
C LYS A 154 -1.32 12.15 21.33
N SER A 155 -2.17 12.15 22.35
CA SER A 155 -3.59 11.82 22.21
C SER A 155 -4.36 12.90 21.42
N GLY A 156 -5.59 12.57 21.01
CA GLY A 156 -6.48 13.51 20.32
C GLY A 156 -6.23 13.60 18.80
N ASN A 157 -5.36 12.74 18.27
CA ASN A 157 -5.12 12.71 16.84
C ASN A 157 -6.13 11.80 16.14
N LYS A 158 -6.52 12.18 14.92
CA LYS A 158 -7.45 11.47 14.07
C LYS A 158 -6.75 11.01 12.79
N PHE A 159 -6.87 9.73 12.47
CA PHE A 159 -6.37 9.14 11.25
C PHE A 159 -7.53 8.65 10.40
N VAL A 160 -7.43 8.86 9.09
CA VAL A 160 -8.41 8.41 8.11
C VAL A 160 -7.70 7.62 7.02
N GLY A 161 -8.29 6.50 6.66
CA GLY A 161 -7.81 5.66 5.57
C GLY A 161 -8.95 5.00 4.82
N VAL A 162 -8.60 4.24 3.79
CA VAL A 162 -9.55 3.56 2.92
C VAL A 162 -9.29 2.06 2.93
N ILE A 163 -10.38 1.30 3.05
CA ILE A 163 -10.38 -0.15 2.85
C ILE A 163 -11.18 -0.43 1.57
N GLU A 164 -10.53 -1.08 0.63
CA GLU A 164 -11.14 -1.52 -0.61
C GLU A 164 -11.53 -2.98 -0.51
N VAL A 165 -12.80 -3.28 -0.72
CA VAL A 165 -13.30 -4.66 -0.79
C VAL A 165 -13.10 -5.17 -2.22
N LEU A 166 -12.39 -6.28 -2.36
CA LEU A 166 -12.02 -6.89 -3.63
C LEU A 166 -12.92 -8.08 -4.01
N ARG A 167 -13.74 -8.55 -3.07
CA ARG A 167 -14.67 -9.66 -3.24
C ARG A 167 -16.10 -9.17 -3.08
N GLU A 168 -16.65 -8.63 -4.17
CA GLU A 168 -18.00 -8.04 -4.17
C GLU A 168 -19.08 -9.08 -3.87
N GLU A 169 -18.87 -10.34 -4.23
CA GLU A 169 -19.80 -11.45 -3.97
C GLU A 169 -20.03 -11.74 -2.47
N ARG A 170 -19.07 -11.36 -1.64
CA ARG A 170 -19.13 -11.55 -0.17
C ARG A 170 -19.06 -10.20 0.57
N ARG A 171 -19.33 -9.11 -0.12
CA ARG A 171 -19.16 -7.75 0.40
C ARG A 171 -19.87 -7.53 1.73
N ALA A 172 -21.14 -7.90 1.84
CA ALA A 172 -21.93 -7.68 3.05
C ALA A 172 -21.35 -8.38 4.27
N GLU A 173 -20.84 -9.61 4.09
CA GLU A 173 -20.23 -10.39 5.15
C GLU A 173 -18.85 -9.83 5.55
N ILE A 174 -18.06 -9.39 4.55
CA ILE A 174 -16.77 -8.73 4.77
C ILE A 174 -16.97 -7.41 5.55
N GLU A 175 -17.92 -6.58 5.14
CA GLU A 175 -18.24 -5.32 5.81
C GLU A 175 -18.70 -5.55 7.25
N ALA A 176 -19.51 -6.58 7.50
CA ALA A 176 -19.95 -6.92 8.83
C ALA A 176 -18.79 -7.38 9.74
N LEU A 177 -17.90 -8.25 9.24
CA LEU A 177 -16.74 -8.69 10.01
C LEU A 177 -15.80 -7.52 10.32
N LEU A 178 -15.52 -6.68 9.33
CA LEU A 178 -14.67 -5.49 9.51
C LEU A 178 -15.28 -4.50 10.50
N ALA A 179 -16.59 -4.28 10.45
CA ALA A 179 -17.28 -3.39 11.39
C ALA A 179 -17.21 -3.88 12.82
N LEU A 180 -17.38 -5.19 13.03
CA LEU A 180 -17.22 -5.80 14.36
C LEU A 180 -15.77 -5.77 14.83
N ALA A 181 -14.81 -6.07 13.93
CA ALA A 181 -13.39 -5.97 14.24
C ALA A 181 -12.97 -4.54 14.61
N CYS A 182 -13.43 -3.52 13.89
CA CYS A 182 -13.21 -2.12 14.23
C CYS A 182 -13.81 -1.77 15.61
N SER A 183 -15.01 -2.29 15.92
CA SER A 183 -15.66 -2.05 17.22
C SER A 183 -14.93 -2.70 18.39
N ASN A 184 -14.29 -3.85 18.14
CA ASN A 184 -13.52 -4.58 19.17
C ASN A 184 -12.10 -4.03 19.34
N LEU A 185 -11.55 -3.35 18.33
CA LEU A 185 -10.19 -2.82 18.33
C LEU A 185 -10.07 -1.57 19.20
N ARG A 186 -9.70 -1.77 20.46
CA ARG A 186 -9.62 -0.70 21.49
C ARG A 186 -8.21 -0.21 21.74
N LYS A 187 -7.19 -1.02 21.45
CA LYS A 187 -5.79 -0.69 21.72
C LYS A 187 -4.88 -1.11 20.59
N VAL A 188 -3.97 -0.22 20.21
CA VAL A 188 -3.01 -0.44 19.13
C VAL A 188 -1.60 0.03 19.52
N GLY A 189 -0.60 -0.45 18.79
CA GLY A 189 0.79 -0.06 19.01
C GLY A 189 1.47 -0.77 20.17
N SER A 190 2.62 -0.24 20.58
CA SER A 190 3.43 -0.76 21.68
C SER A 190 2.96 -0.20 23.01
N GLY A 191 3.12 -0.98 24.10
CA GLY A 191 2.77 -0.54 25.46
C GLY A 191 1.26 -0.62 25.77
N ARG A 192 0.48 -1.40 25.03
CA ARG A 192 -0.98 -1.60 25.23
C ARG A 192 -1.37 -1.92 26.68
N ASN A 193 -0.53 -2.66 27.41
CA ASN A 193 -0.76 -3.01 28.83
C ASN A 193 -0.26 -1.95 29.81
N ARG A 194 0.32 -0.84 29.33
CA ARG A 194 0.89 0.25 30.13
C ARG A 194 0.12 1.56 29.97
N GLY A 195 -1.16 1.50 29.56
CA GLY A 195 -2.04 2.65 29.38
C GLY A 195 -1.82 3.44 28.08
N TRP A 196 -1.09 2.86 27.11
CA TRP A 196 -0.89 3.48 25.80
C TRP A 196 -1.73 2.83 24.73
N GLY A 197 -1.90 3.57 23.64
CA GLY A 197 -2.52 3.06 22.43
C GLY A 197 -4.02 2.88 22.48
N GLU A 198 -4.72 3.49 23.44
CA GLU A 198 -6.18 3.46 23.48
C GLU A 198 -6.73 4.28 22.31
N ILE A 199 -7.64 3.65 21.57
CA ILE A 199 -8.24 4.23 20.37
C ILE A 199 -9.73 3.95 20.31
N GLU A 200 -10.42 4.75 19.49
CA GLU A 200 -11.71 4.41 18.90
C GLU A 200 -11.51 4.16 17.41
N CYS A 201 -12.14 3.11 16.88
CA CYS A 201 -12.05 2.75 15.46
C CYS A 201 -13.46 2.63 14.87
N HIS A 202 -13.73 3.42 13.85
CA HIS A 202 -15.02 3.49 13.16
C HIS A 202 -14.87 3.16 11.69
N LEU A 203 -15.85 2.41 11.17
CA LEU A 203 -15.94 2.05 9.76
C LEU A 203 -17.19 2.68 9.15
N TYR A 204 -17.02 3.35 8.02
CA TYR A 204 -18.08 4.00 7.28
C TYR A 204 -18.17 3.45 5.86
N ASN A 205 -19.40 3.39 5.34
CA ASN A 205 -19.61 3.14 3.92
C ASN A 205 -19.42 4.44 3.09
N ASN A 206 -19.58 4.34 1.77
CA ASN A 206 -19.47 5.50 0.87
C ASN A 206 -20.51 6.60 1.13
N ASP A 207 -21.64 6.28 1.76
CA ASP A 207 -22.71 7.22 2.06
C ASP A 207 -22.51 7.88 3.44
N GLY A 208 -21.39 7.60 4.11
CA GLY A 208 -21.08 8.12 5.43
C GLY A 208 -21.80 7.43 6.59
N THR A 209 -22.48 6.30 6.34
CA THR A 209 -23.17 5.54 7.38
C THR A 209 -22.16 4.77 8.23
N ASN A 210 -22.28 4.88 9.54
CA ASN A 210 -21.42 4.15 10.48
C ASN A 210 -21.84 2.66 10.55
N LEU A 211 -21.01 1.81 9.97
CA LEU A 211 -21.27 0.37 9.90
C LEU A 211 -21.13 -0.33 11.24
N ASN A 212 -20.31 0.16 12.16
CA ASN A 212 -20.17 -0.42 13.50
C ASN A 212 -21.51 -0.48 14.22
N LYS A 213 -22.24 0.64 14.25
CA LYS A 213 -23.55 0.73 14.91
C LYS A 213 -24.56 -0.19 14.22
N GLN A 214 -24.62 -0.13 12.90
CA GLN A 214 -25.56 -0.90 12.09
C GLN A 214 -25.40 -2.43 12.32
N VAL A 215 -24.14 -2.91 12.33
CA VAL A 215 -23.88 -4.36 12.47
C VAL A 215 -24.12 -4.83 13.91
N ILE A 216 -23.83 -4.00 14.92
CA ILE A 216 -24.13 -4.33 16.31
C ILE A 216 -25.64 -4.45 16.55
N GLU A 217 -26.45 -3.58 15.97
CA GLU A 217 -27.92 -3.68 16.04
C GLU A 217 -28.41 -4.97 15.38
N LYS A 218 -27.95 -5.27 14.19
CA LYS A 218 -28.25 -6.51 13.50
C LYS A 218 -27.81 -7.76 14.27
N LEU A 219 -26.65 -7.72 14.95
CA LEU A 219 -26.19 -8.84 15.79
C LEU A 219 -27.14 -9.08 16.97
N LYS A 220 -27.68 -8.03 17.59
CA LYS A 220 -28.71 -8.14 18.64
C LYS A 220 -29.97 -8.81 18.12
N ASP A 221 -30.41 -8.43 16.93
CA ASP A 221 -31.58 -9.04 16.28
C ASP A 221 -31.35 -10.52 15.96
N TYR A 222 -30.16 -10.88 15.49
CA TYR A 222 -29.76 -12.26 15.24
C TYR A 222 -29.81 -13.12 16.53
N GLN A 223 -29.31 -12.60 17.64
CA GLN A 223 -29.35 -13.31 18.92
C GLN A 223 -30.77 -13.57 19.40
N ASN A 224 -31.72 -12.67 19.08
CA ASN A 224 -33.12 -12.80 19.46
C ASN A 224 -33.90 -13.77 18.55
N HIS A 225 -33.58 -13.88 17.27
CA HIS A 225 -34.39 -14.60 16.28
C HIS A 225 -33.70 -15.81 15.64
N LYS A 226 -32.37 -15.99 15.82
CA LYS A 226 -31.53 -17.07 15.25
C LYS A 226 -31.71 -17.28 13.74
N THR A 227 -32.10 -16.25 13.01
CA THR A 227 -32.19 -16.28 11.56
C THR A 227 -30.79 -16.19 10.94
N LEU A 228 -30.51 -17.02 9.92
CA LEU A 228 -29.25 -16.96 9.18
C LEU A 228 -29.04 -15.54 8.65
N PHE A 229 -27.96 -14.90 9.06
CA PHE A 229 -27.74 -13.48 8.80
C PHE A 229 -27.29 -13.21 7.36
N PHE A 230 -26.59 -14.17 6.79
CA PHE A 230 -26.20 -14.14 5.38
C PHE A 230 -26.84 -15.35 4.71
N GLU A 231 -27.93 -15.15 3.97
CA GLU A 231 -28.39 -16.16 3.02
C GLU A 231 -27.19 -16.52 2.15
N LYS A 232 -26.90 -17.83 2.07
CA LYS A 232 -26.01 -18.32 1.03
C LYS A 232 -26.65 -17.92 -0.28
N ASN A 233 -26.24 -16.79 -0.83
CA ASN A 233 -26.56 -16.42 -2.21
C ASN A 233 -25.90 -17.44 -3.13
N SER A 234 -26.49 -18.62 -3.20
CA SER A 234 -26.14 -19.69 -4.14
C SER A 234 -26.56 -19.37 -5.57
N GLU A 235 -27.18 -18.21 -5.79
CA GLU A 235 -27.51 -17.70 -7.12
C GLU A 235 -26.71 -16.47 -7.49
N ASN A 236 -25.40 -16.51 -7.37
CA ASN A 236 -24.62 -15.74 -8.29
C ASN A 236 -24.46 -16.58 -9.56
N LYS A 237 -25.37 -16.34 -10.51
CA LYS A 237 -25.15 -16.69 -11.91
C LYS A 237 -23.71 -16.27 -12.20
N ASN A 238 -22.85 -17.28 -12.28
CA ASN A 238 -21.52 -17.15 -12.87
C ASN A 238 -21.70 -16.34 -14.17
N ARG A 239 -21.50 -15.04 -14.11
CA ARG A 239 -21.02 -14.33 -15.28
C ARG A 239 -19.62 -14.88 -15.45
N ASN A 240 -19.52 -15.99 -16.13
CA ASN A 240 -18.28 -16.43 -16.74
C ASN A 240 -17.88 -15.30 -17.68
N ILE A 241 -17.15 -14.31 -17.16
CA ILE A 241 -16.51 -13.27 -17.97
C ILE A 241 -15.61 -13.93 -19.02
N PHE A 242 -15.36 -15.23 -18.89
CA PHE A 242 -14.52 -16.05 -19.77
C PHE A 242 -15.27 -17.17 -20.53
N ASP A 243 -16.60 -17.24 -20.51
CA ASP A 243 -17.37 -17.85 -21.59
C ASP A 243 -17.32 -16.92 -22.82
N LEU A 244 -16.20 -16.35 -23.04
CA LEU A 244 -15.79 -15.87 -24.33
C LEU A 244 -15.48 -17.09 -25.19
N ASN A 245 -16.51 -17.67 -25.79
CA ASN A 245 -16.43 -18.19 -27.14
C ASN A 245 -16.10 -16.99 -28.02
N LEU A 246 -14.89 -16.45 -27.84
CA LEU A 246 -14.23 -15.63 -28.82
C LEU A 246 -13.93 -16.56 -29.97
N GLU A 247 -14.93 -16.78 -30.84
CA GLU A 247 -14.66 -17.03 -32.23
C GLU A 247 -13.86 -15.83 -32.68
N LEU A 248 -12.53 -15.99 -32.67
CA LEU A 248 -11.60 -15.08 -33.31
C LEU A 248 -11.81 -15.20 -34.83
N SER A 249 -12.95 -14.70 -35.29
CA SER A 249 -13.22 -14.44 -36.70
C SER A 249 -12.48 -13.17 -37.08
N GLY A 250 -11.26 -13.34 -37.52
CA GLY A 250 -10.43 -12.28 -38.02
C GLY A 250 -8.98 -12.54 -37.66
N GLN A 251 -8.27 -13.27 -38.53
CA GLN A 251 -6.81 -13.38 -38.46
C GLN A 251 -6.21 -12.07 -38.91
N SER A 252 -6.15 -11.06 -38.04
CA SER A 252 -5.16 -10.01 -38.19
C SER A 252 -3.80 -10.60 -37.87
N THR A 253 -2.90 -10.62 -38.85
CA THR A 253 -1.52 -11.05 -38.70
C THR A 253 -0.65 -10.00 -38.00
N GLU A 254 -1.14 -8.79 -37.83
CA GLU A 254 -0.41 -7.71 -37.15
C GLU A 254 -0.64 -7.73 -35.65
N PRO A 255 0.42 -7.54 -34.84
CA PRO A 255 0.29 -7.47 -33.39
C PRO A 255 -0.45 -6.18 -32.98
N ALA A 256 -1.49 -6.31 -32.18
CA ALA A 256 -2.17 -5.17 -31.57
C ALA A 256 -1.33 -4.63 -30.40
N VAL A 257 -1.06 -3.33 -30.40
CA VAL A 257 -0.35 -2.64 -29.31
C VAL A 257 -1.34 -1.87 -28.46
N LEU A 258 -1.41 -2.21 -27.18
CA LEU A 258 -2.23 -1.51 -26.20
C LEU A 258 -1.33 -0.62 -25.33
N LYS A 259 -1.59 0.68 -25.35
CA LYS A 259 -0.94 1.64 -24.45
C LYS A 259 -1.76 1.77 -23.18
N TYR A 260 -1.09 1.71 -22.02
CA TYR A 260 -1.74 1.84 -20.72
C TYR A 260 -0.93 2.74 -19.80
N ARG A 261 -1.62 3.34 -18.83
CA ARG A 261 -1.02 4.13 -17.75
C ARG A 261 -1.36 3.47 -16.42
N ILE A 262 -0.36 3.35 -15.55
CA ILE A 262 -0.51 2.84 -14.20
C ILE A 262 -0.30 4.01 -13.24
N THR A 263 -1.24 4.19 -12.31
CA THR A 263 -1.08 5.12 -11.18
C THR A 263 -0.97 4.31 -9.90
N ASN A 264 0.15 4.45 -9.20
CA ASN A 264 0.33 3.80 -7.91
C ASN A 264 -0.44 4.59 -6.83
N LEU A 265 -1.27 3.89 -6.07
CA LEU A 265 -2.05 4.44 -4.95
C LEU A 265 -1.37 4.23 -3.59
N ALA A 266 -0.31 3.42 -3.57
CA ALA A 266 0.52 3.12 -2.40
C ALA A 266 1.96 2.85 -2.86
N PRO A 267 2.95 2.92 -1.95
CA PRO A 267 4.33 2.59 -2.28
C PRO A 267 4.46 1.19 -2.89
N LEU A 268 5.24 1.06 -3.94
CA LEU A 268 5.54 -0.19 -4.64
C LEU A 268 6.98 -0.61 -4.35
N LEU A 269 7.18 -1.90 -4.14
CA LEU A 269 8.50 -2.49 -3.98
C LEU A 269 8.71 -3.59 -5.03
N PHE A 270 9.62 -3.35 -5.95
CA PHE A 270 10.15 -4.35 -6.87
C PHE A 270 11.65 -4.51 -6.59
N THR A 271 12.01 -5.61 -5.94
CA THR A 271 13.37 -5.84 -5.48
C THR A 271 14.38 -5.77 -6.63
N SER A 272 15.38 -4.89 -6.49
CA SER A 272 16.55 -4.84 -7.37
C SER A 272 17.57 -5.90 -6.91
N PRO A 273 18.29 -6.55 -7.84
CA PRO A 273 19.40 -7.44 -7.49
C PRO A 273 20.61 -6.71 -6.88
N ASP A 274 20.67 -5.38 -7.02
CA ASP A 274 21.80 -4.55 -6.57
C ASP A 274 21.72 -4.17 -5.08
N GLY A 275 20.78 -4.73 -4.32
CA GLY A 275 20.64 -4.51 -2.88
C GLY A 275 21.69 -5.28 -2.07
N ASP A 276 22.24 -4.64 -1.04
CA ASP A 276 23.05 -5.31 -0.02
C ASP A 276 22.16 -6.24 0.84
N GLU A 277 22.71 -7.29 1.48
CA GLU A 277 21.94 -8.27 2.27
C GLU A 277 20.99 -7.65 3.32
N LYS A 278 21.29 -6.42 3.76
CA LYS A 278 20.51 -5.69 4.77
C LYS A 278 19.64 -4.56 4.22
N MET A 279 19.77 -4.23 2.94
CA MET A 279 19.05 -3.11 2.33
C MET A 279 18.39 -3.57 1.03
N VAL A 280 17.06 -3.56 1.03
CA VAL A 280 16.26 -3.89 -0.16
C VAL A 280 16.01 -2.62 -0.95
N CYS A 281 16.65 -2.50 -2.11
CA CYS A 281 16.40 -1.42 -3.05
C CYS A 281 15.25 -1.80 -3.99
N THR A 282 14.44 -0.83 -4.38
CA THR A 282 13.39 -1.02 -5.37
C THR A 282 13.85 -0.59 -6.75
N LEU A 283 13.39 -1.28 -7.78
CA LEU A 283 13.52 -0.81 -9.16
C LEU A 283 12.72 0.48 -9.33
N SER A 284 13.23 1.37 -10.16
CA SER A 284 12.59 2.65 -10.48
C SER A 284 11.51 2.54 -11.58
N TYR A 285 11.19 1.34 -12.02
CA TYR A 285 10.16 1.02 -13.00
C TYR A 285 9.39 -0.24 -12.60
N ILE A 286 8.21 -0.46 -13.17
CA ILE A 286 7.44 -1.68 -12.96
C ILE A 286 7.88 -2.71 -14.03
N PRO A 287 8.48 -3.86 -13.62
CA PRO A 287 8.88 -4.89 -14.58
C PRO A 287 7.68 -5.46 -15.34
N GLY A 288 7.81 -5.64 -16.65
CA GLY A 288 6.79 -6.31 -17.47
C GLY A 288 6.49 -7.74 -17.00
N ALA A 289 7.47 -8.44 -16.43
CA ALA A 289 7.28 -9.74 -15.81
C ALA A 289 6.32 -9.71 -14.62
N ALA A 290 6.33 -8.64 -13.81
CA ALA A 290 5.40 -8.47 -12.71
C ALA A 290 3.96 -8.27 -13.21
N LEU A 291 3.77 -7.51 -14.27
CA LEU A 291 2.47 -7.34 -14.92
C LEU A 291 1.98 -8.64 -15.55
N HIS A 292 2.86 -9.36 -16.25
CA HIS A 292 2.55 -10.66 -16.82
C HIS A 292 2.08 -11.65 -15.73
N GLY A 293 2.81 -11.76 -14.63
CA GLY A 293 2.43 -12.60 -13.49
C GLY A 293 1.11 -12.19 -12.83
N TYR A 294 0.87 -10.87 -12.69
CA TYR A 294 -0.38 -10.36 -12.15
C TYR A 294 -1.59 -10.78 -12.99
N TYR A 295 -1.53 -10.58 -14.31
CA TYR A 295 -2.64 -10.92 -15.20
C TYR A 295 -2.83 -12.43 -15.35
N ALA A 296 -1.75 -13.23 -15.37
CA ALA A 296 -1.83 -14.69 -15.36
C ALA A 296 -2.54 -15.19 -14.10
N ASN A 297 -2.17 -14.67 -12.93
CA ASN A 297 -2.80 -15.01 -11.66
C ASN A 297 -4.27 -14.56 -11.60
N ARG A 298 -4.56 -13.38 -12.12
CA ARG A 298 -5.92 -12.86 -12.21
C ARG A 298 -6.79 -13.75 -13.10
N LEU A 299 -6.31 -14.18 -14.26
CA LEU A 299 -7.02 -15.10 -15.13
C LEU A 299 -7.30 -16.44 -14.45
N ASN A 300 -6.30 -16.98 -13.73
CA ASN A 300 -6.50 -18.24 -12.98
C ASN A 300 -7.62 -18.12 -11.94
N ARG A 301 -7.69 -17.01 -11.23
CA ARG A 301 -8.71 -16.77 -10.19
C ARG A 301 -10.09 -16.53 -10.77
N GLU A 302 -10.22 -15.59 -11.69
CA GLU A 302 -11.50 -15.23 -12.31
C GLU A 302 -12.00 -16.36 -13.21
N GLY A 303 -11.09 -17.08 -13.89
CA GLY A 303 -11.38 -18.28 -14.68
C GLY A 303 -11.59 -19.55 -13.86
N LYS A 304 -11.45 -19.48 -12.51
CA LYS A 304 -11.50 -20.64 -11.61
C LYS A 304 -10.61 -21.80 -12.08
N LEU A 305 -9.44 -21.47 -12.63
CA LEU A 305 -8.48 -22.45 -13.09
C LEU A 305 -7.66 -22.94 -11.88
N ASP A 306 -7.53 -24.26 -11.75
CA ASP A 306 -6.58 -24.83 -10.81
C ASP A 306 -5.15 -24.51 -11.26
N SER A 307 -4.33 -23.98 -10.35
CA SER A 307 -2.95 -23.58 -10.64
C SER A 307 -2.11 -24.72 -11.22
N ASN A 308 -2.39 -25.97 -10.80
CA ASN A 308 -1.67 -27.17 -11.28
C ASN A 308 -2.11 -27.59 -12.70
N SER A 309 -3.27 -27.17 -13.15
CA SER A 309 -3.85 -27.54 -14.44
C SER A 309 -4.07 -26.36 -15.39
N ALA A 310 -3.70 -25.15 -15.00
CA ALA A 310 -3.88 -23.92 -15.79
C ALA A 310 -3.26 -24.03 -17.20
N HIS A 311 -2.12 -24.73 -17.33
CA HIS A 311 -1.43 -25.00 -18.60
C HIS A 311 -2.28 -25.80 -19.61
N LYS A 312 -3.29 -26.54 -19.15
CA LYS A 312 -4.24 -27.28 -20.00
C LYS A 312 -5.32 -26.38 -20.60
N ASN A 313 -5.54 -25.21 -20.01
CA ASN A 313 -6.49 -24.26 -20.56
C ASN A 313 -5.90 -23.61 -21.83
N LYS A 314 -6.62 -23.72 -22.94
CA LYS A 314 -6.17 -23.26 -24.27
C LYS A 314 -5.85 -21.76 -24.29
N LEU A 315 -6.66 -20.95 -23.63
CA LEU A 315 -6.54 -19.50 -23.60
C LEU A 315 -5.36 -19.06 -22.73
N PHE A 316 -5.21 -19.65 -21.55
CA PHE A 316 -4.09 -19.41 -20.64
C PHE A 316 -2.76 -19.76 -21.33
N ARG A 317 -2.68 -20.94 -21.94
CA ARG A 317 -1.49 -21.41 -22.65
C ARG A 317 -1.10 -20.46 -23.79
N ARG A 318 -2.08 -20.08 -24.62
CA ARG A 318 -1.84 -19.19 -25.78
C ARG A 318 -1.32 -17.82 -25.35
N TRP A 319 -1.91 -17.22 -24.32
CA TRP A 319 -1.57 -15.87 -23.89
C TRP A 319 -0.27 -15.82 -23.11
N PHE A 320 -0.13 -16.70 -22.10
CA PHE A 320 0.94 -16.57 -21.12
C PHE A 320 2.10 -17.52 -21.34
N LEU A 321 1.89 -18.69 -21.92
CA LEU A 321 2.96 -19.69 -22.15
C LEU A 321 3.53 -19.64 -23.56
N GLU A 322 2.72 -19.41 -24.57
CA GLU A 322 3.15 -19.30 -25.97
C GLU A 322 3.59 -17.88 -26.34
N GLY A 323 3.56 -16.92 -25.40
CA GLY A 323 4.08 -15.57 -25.57
C GLY A 323 3.28 -14.68 -26.55
N LYS A 324 1.99 -15.00 -26.77
CA LYS A 324 1.11 -14.16 -27.61
C LYS A 324 0.72 -12.86 -26.94
N LEU A 325 0.79 -12.80 -25.60
CA LEU A 325 0.63 -11.57 -24.82
C LEU A 325 1.98 -11.21 -24.20
N ARG A 326 2.47 -10.01 -24.53
CA ARG A 326 3.75 -9.50 -24.01
C ARG A 326 3.53 -8.18 -23.29
N PHE A 327 4.17 -8.05 -22.14
CA PHE A 327 4.18 -6.82 -21.35
C PHE A 327 5.56 -6.19 -21.41
N THR A 328 5.64 -4.94 -21.82
CA THR A 328 6.85 -4.14 -21.66
C THR A 328 6.96 -3.64 -20.22
N ASN A 329 8.15 -3.20 -19.83
CA ASN A 329 8.31 -2.48 -18.57
C ASN A 329 7.46 -1.19 -18.60
N ALA A 330 6.89 -0.81 -17.45
CA ALA A 330 6.22 0.47 -17.29
C ALA A 330 7.17 1.45 -16.59
N TYR A 331 7.55 2.46 -17.31
CA TYR A 331 8.49 3.48 -16.86
C TYR A 331 7.75 4.68 -16.25
N PRO A 332 8.39 5.44 -15.33
CA PRO A 332 7.83 6.68 -14.80
C PRO A 332 7.42 7.65 -15.91
N VAL A 333 6.47 8.50 -15.61
CA VAL A 333 6.04 9.58 -16.50
C VAL A 333 6.52 10.91 -15.92
N CYS A 334 7.15 11.73 -16.75
CA CYS A 334 7.58 13.07 -16.34
C CYS A 334 6.38 13.93 -15.94
N LYS A 335 6.45 14.55 -14.77
CA LYS A 335 5.40 15.46 -14.27
C LYS A 335 5.26 16.74 -15.10
N THR A 336 6.36 17.18 -15.72
CA THR A 336 6.41 18.43 -16.46
C THR A 336 5.95 18.27 -17.90
N CYS A 337 6.53 17.27 -18.63
CA CYS A 337 6.24 17.10 -20.06
C CYS A 337 5.24 15.98 -20.36
N ASN A 338 4.84 15.20 -19.34
CA ASN A 338 3.90 14.07 -19.44
C ASN A 338 4.33 12.95 -20.42
N HIS A 339 5.63 12.84 -20.71
CA HIS A 339 6.21 11.77 -21.52
C HIS A 339 6.79 10.65 -20.65
N PRO A 340 6.79 9.39 -21.12
CA PRO A 340 7.45 8.30 -20.41
C PRO A 340 8.96 8.53 -20.36
N LEU A 341 9.55 8.23 -19.19
CA LEU A 341 10.97 8.37 -18.91
C LEU A 341 11.65 7.02 -19.07
N TYR A 342 12.50 6.88 -20.07
CA TYR A 342 13.28 5.68 -20.31
C TYR A 342 14.66 5.78 -19.63
N PRO A 343 15.27 4.65 -19.22
CA PRO A 343 16.68 4.66 -18.82
C PRO A 343 17.54 5.25 -19.93
N THR A 344 18.41 6.18 -19.59
CA THR A 344 19.30 6.79 -20.58
C THR A 344 20.23 5.73 -21.14
N PRO A 345 20.30 5.56 -22.47
CA PRO A 345 21.22 4.61 -23.08
C PRO A 345 22.68 4.92 -22.75
N LEU A 346 23.49 3.89 -22.57
CA LEU A 346 24.90 4.03 -22.15
C LEU A 346 25.80 4.73 -23.16
N PHE A 347 25.38 4.87 -24.39
CA PHE A 347 26.15 5.56 -25.45
C PHE A 347 25.95 7.09 -25.46
N PHE A 348 25.13 7.63 -24.55
CA PHE A 348 25.02 9.07 -24.34
C PHE A 348 26.03 9.56 -23.31
N TYR A 349 26.78 10.58 -23.68
CA TYR A 349 27.83 11.20 -22.88
C TYR A 349 27.59 12.71 -22.73
N THR A 350 28.09 13.28 -21.67
CA THR A 350 28.16 14.74 -21.47
C THR A 350 29.59 15.17 -21.34
N ASP A 351 29.91 16.30 -21.91
CA ASP A 351 31.11 17.05 -21.66
C ASP A 351 30.97 17.89 -20.37
N LYS A 352 32.11 18.25 -19.73
CA LYS A 352 32.13 19.14 -18.56
C LYS A 352 31.56 20.53 -18.87
N GLN A 353 31.56 20.95 -20.12
CA GLN A 353 31.13 22.27 -20.57
C GLN A 353 29.76 22.27 -21.25
N GLU A 354 29.31 21.15 -21.77
CA GLU A 354 28.02 21.03 -22.47
C GLU A 354 26.97 20.31 -21.61
N ILE A 355 25.85 20.97 -21.41
CA ILE A 355 24.69 20.43 -20.68
C ILE A 355 23.90 19.44 -21.57
N ARG A 356 24.20 19.36 -22.89
CA ARG A 356 23.47 18.50 -23.83
C ARG A 356 24.19 17.17 -24.01
N PRO A 357 23.45 16.05 -23.87
CA PRO A 357 24.02 14.74 -24.15
C PRO A 357 24.26 14.58 -25.66
N TYR A 358 25.40 14.03 -26.07
CA TYR A 358 25.70 13.66 -27.41
C TYR A 358 25.79 12.13 -27.59
N ASN A 359 25.53 11.67 -28.80
CA ASN A 359 25.41 10.26 -29.13
C ASN A 359 26.74 9.75 -29.74
N LEU A 360 27.49 8.94 -29.01
CA LEU A 360 28.74 8.36 -29.50
C LEU A 360 28.60 7.51 -30.78
N LEU A 361 27.43 6.92 -31.01
CA LEU A 361 27.22 6.09 -32.18
C LEU A 361 27.22 6.94 -33.48
N GLU A 362 26.70 8.17 -33.42
CA GLU A 362 26.75 9.10 -34.56
C GLU A 362 28.18 9.57 -34.83
N ASP A 363 28.97 9.80 -33.78
CA ASP A 363 30.38 10.16 -33.94
C ASP A 363 31.20 9.02 -34.57
N PHE A 364 30.88 7.75 -34.29
CA PHE A 364 31.48 6.57 -34.91
C PHE A 364 31.09 6.40 -36.39
N GLU A 365 29.86 6.67 -36.79
CA GLU A 365 29.37 6.56 -38.14
C GLU A 365 29.91 7.69 -39.04
N GLU A 366 30.24 8.86 -38.48
CA GLU A 366 30.76 10.01 -39.21
C GLU A 366 32.29 10.11 -39.19
N ASP A 367 33.03 9.09 -38.71
CA ASP A 367 34.52 9.06 -38.56
C ASP A 367 35.09 10.31 -37.85
N LYS A 368 34.32 10.92 -36.98
CA LYS A 368 34.78 12.01 -36.12
C LYS A 368 35.66 11.47 -35.01
N GLU A 369 36.79 12.13 -34.76
CA GLU A 369 37.63 11.84 -33.58
C GLU A 369 36.75 11.90 -32.33
N ILE A 370 36.72 10.78 -31.56
CA ILE A 370 36.02 10.73 -30.27
C ILE A 370 36.63 11.84 -29.43
N ARG A 371 35.82 12.79 -29.03
CA ARG A 371 36.27 13.92 -28.20
C ARG A 371 36.98 13.39 -26.95
N GLU A 372 38.25 13.75 -26.80
CA GLU A 372 39.07 13.35 -25.63
C GLU A 372 38.45 13.80 -24.30
N ASP A 373 37.49 14.74 -24.31
CA ASP A 373 36.80 15.32 -23.16
C ASP A 373 35.49 14.62 -22.79
N ALA A 374 35.13 13.48 -23.42
CA ALA A 374 33.96 12.68 -23.12
C ALA A 374 34.07 12.05 -21.70
N ASP A 375 33.67 12.77 -20.68
CA ASP A 375 34.08 12.49 -19.30
C ASP A 375 33.13 11.55 -18.54
N LYS A 376 31.84 11.52 -18.86
CA LYS A 376 30.85 10.69 -18.12
C LYS A 376 29.65 10.27 -18.95
N THR A 377 29.25 9.00 -18.80
CA THR A 377 27.95 8.53 -19.28
C THR A 377 26.82 9.30 -18.60
N VAL A 378 25.82 9.68 -19.40
CA VAL A 378 24.62 10.34 -18.87
C VAL A 378 23.78 9.30 -18.14
N GLY A 379 23.88 9.27 -16.81
CA GLY A 379 23.03 8.42 -15.97
C GLY A 379 21.60 8.95 -15.84
N GLY A 380 20.71 8.13 -15.28
CA GLY A 380 19.34 8.52 -14.95
C GLY A 380 18.33 8.21 -16.05
N TYR A 381 17.34 9.09 -16.22
CA TYR A 381 16.21 8.91 -17.11
C TYR A 381 16.13 10.03 -18.15
N CYS A 382 15.64 9.70 -19.33
CA CYS A 382 15.40 10.64 -20.40
C CYS A 382 14.01 10.45 -21.01
N ALA A 383 13.44 11.52 -21.57
CA ALA A 383 12.27 11.46 -22.43
C ALA A 383 12.71 11.66 -23.88
N ILE A 384 12.08 10.95 -24.79
CA ILE A 384 12.25 11.16 -26.23
C ILE A 384 11.07 12.01 -26.71
N ILE A 385 11.34 13.24 -27.15
CA ILE A 385 10.33 14.17 -27.63
C ILE A 385 10.70 14.56 -29.06
N GLY A 386 9.90 14.09 -30.02
CA GLY A 386 10.31 14.15 -31.44
C GLY A 386 11.52 13.23 -31.68
N ASN A 387 12.60 13.78 -32.17
CA ASN A 387 13.90 13.09 -32.38
C ASN A 387 14.96 13.55 -31.36
N GLU A 388 14.56 14.33 -30.35
CA GLU A 388 15.49 14.87 -29.37
C GLU A 388 15.36 14.15 -28.03
N LEU A 389 16.48 13.97 -27.35
CA LEU A 389 16.59 13.37 -26.04
C LEU A 389 16.64 14.47 -24.99
N HIS A 390 15.65 14.48 -24.10
CA HIS A 390 15.57 15.42 -23.00
C HIS A 390 15.86 14.72 -21.68
N LYS A 391 16.87 15.19 -20.94
CA LYS A 391 17.14 14.71 -19.59
C LYS A 391 16.07 15.21 -18.64
N HIS A 392 15.45 14.31 -17.90
CA HIS A 392 14.46 14.63 -16.88
C HIS A 392 14.81 13.91 -15.59
N GLU A 393 14.57 14.59 -14.45
CA GLU A 393 14.54 13.94 -13.15
C GLU A 393 13.15 13.34 -12.93
N PRO A 394 13.05 12.10 -12.41
CA PRO A 394 11.78 11.42 -12.19
C PRO A 394 10.92 12.03 -11.08
#